data_d7cff184b638ea0c4261ed95ecbb60b4
#
_entry.id   d7cff184b638ea0c4261ed95ecbb60b4
#
_cell.length_a   1.000
_cell.length_b   1.000
_cell.length_c   1.000
_cell.angle_alpha   90.00
_cell.angle_beta   90.00
_cell.angle_gamma   90.00
#
_symmetry.space_group_name_H-M   'P 1'
#
loop_
_entity.id
_entity.type
_entity.pdbx_description
1 polymer ?
#
loop_
_entity_poly.entity_id
_entity_poly.type
_entity_poly.pdbx_seq_one_letter_code
_entity_poly.pdbx_strand_id
1 'polypeptide(L)'
;MKTIMIFLFVSMYTMMYGQNQESNKTTRLNGKQGVTNAKDVVIIPCVYDSIEQISSKYYRTVKKNKVGIIDISGKTVISNQYEEIVQISEKYFQTTKDKKIGIVDINGKVIVLNEYDSITQISLDYFTTTKDNKTGLVDTNGKVLIPNEYDDISMVAVNRFKTKKNGKVGIYDLNVNQ
;
A
#
# COMPACT_ATOMS: atom_id res chain seq x y z
N MET A 1 -37.04 37.74 21.34
CA MET A 1 -37.56 36.76 20.39
C MET A 1 -36.71 36.67 19.08
N LYS A 2 -35.37 36.73 19.14
CA LYS A 2 -34.48 36.64 17.94
C LYS A 2 -33.45 35.50 17.99
N THR A 3 -33.41 34.73 19.09
CA THR A 3 -32.33 33.74 19.29
C THR A 3 -32.72 32.28 18.90
N ILE A 4 -34.02 32.02 18.63
CA ILE A 4 -34.53 30.68 18.33
C ILE A 4 -34.43 30.32 16.83
N MET A 5 -34.31 31.33 15.92
CA MET A 5 -34.31 31.09 14.49
C MET A 5 -32.96 30.62 13.91
N ILE A 6 -31.85 30.82 14.64
CA ILE A 6 -30.50 30.40 14.18
C ILE A 6 -30.29 28.90 14.40
N PHE A 7 -30.83 28.30 15.44
CA PHE A 7 -30.68 26.87 15.72
C PHE A 7 -31.44 25.95 14.75
N LEU A 8 -32.56 26.40 14.22
CA LEU A 8 -33.32 25.60 13.22
C LEU A 8 -32.67 25.57 11.86
N PHE A 9 -31.91 26.60 11.46
CA PHE A 9 -31.19 26.63 10.19
C PHE A 9 -29.94 25.73 10.21
N VAL A 10 -29.25 25.63 11.35
CA VAL A 10 -28.07 24.76 11.49
C VAL A 10 -28.47 23.27 11.48
N SER A 11 -29.60 22.90 12.11
CA SER A 11 -30.08 21.52 12.10
C SER A 11 -30.63 21.09 10.73
N MET A 12 -31.21 22.01 9.97
CA MET A 12 -31.65 21.74 8.59
C MET A 12 -30.47 21.62 7.60
N TYR A 13 -29.38 22.37 7.84
CA TYR A 13 -28.19 22.30 7.00
C TYR A 13 -27.40 21.00 7.23
N THR A 14 -27.36 20.46 8.45
CA THR A 14 -26.75 19.16 8.75
C THR A 14 -27.57 17.98 8.22
N MET A 15 -28.91 18.10 8.09
CA MET A 15 -29.73 17.07 7.44
C MET A 15 -29.63 17.06 5.90
N MET A 16 -29.28 18.18 5.28
CA MET A 16 -29.10 18.24 3.81
C MET A 16 -27.74 17.71 3.31
N TYR A 17 -26.74 17.59 4.19
CA TYR A 17 -25.42 17.04 3.87
C TYR A 17 -25.20 15.61 4.37
N GLY A 18 -26.23 14.96 4.90
CA GLY A 18 -26.30 13.51 5.02
C GLY A 18 -26.46 12.90 3.63
N GLN A 19 -25.51 13.12 2.74
CA GLN A 19 -25.47 12.44 1.44
C GLN A 19 -25.35 10.95 1.71
N ASN A 20 -26.41 10.20 1.36
CA ASN A 20 -26.32 8.79 1.07
C ASN A 20 -25.09 8.59 0.16
N GLN A 21 -23.92 8.26 0.74
CA GLN A 21 -22.88 7.62 -0.03
C GLN A 21 -23.48 6.28 -0.45
N GLU A 22 -24.00 6.25 -1.68
CA GLU A 22 -24.47 5.03 -2.31
C GLU A 22 -23.29 4.06 -2.32
N SER A 23 -23.25 3.16 -1.31
CA SER A 23 -22.14 2.26 -1.12
C SER A 23 -22.12 1.23 -2.25
N ASN A 24 -20.94 0.99 -2.80
CA ASN A 24 -20.71 -0.11 -3.71
C ASN A 24 -21.04 -1.43 -3.01
N LYS A 25 -21.62 -2.39 -3.76
CA LYS A 25 -22.02 -3.70 -3.27
C LYS A 25 -21.21 -4.78 -3.97
N THR A 26 -20.68 -5.73 -3.19
CA THR A 26 -20.14 -6.96 -3.78
C THR A 26 -21.27 -7.79 -4.36
N THR A 27 -21.15 -8.16 -5.63
CA THR A 27 -22.10 -9.01 -6.35
C THR A 27 -21.45 -10.33 -6.75
N ARG A 28 -22.28 -11.34 -7.06
CA ARG A 28 -21.81 -12.66 -7.45
C ARG A 28 -22.56 -13.19 -8.67
N LEU A 29 -21.81 -13.71 -9.65
CA LEU A 29 -22.35 -14.35 -10.84
C LEU A 29 -21.49 -15.59 -11.19
N ASN A 30 -22.12 -16.74 -11.40
CA ASN A 30 -21.44 -18.00 -11.74
C ASN A 30 -20.26 -18.33 -10.80
N GLY A 31 -20.43 -18.13 -9.49
CA GLY A 31 -19.42 -18.39 -8.48
C GLY A 31 -18.29 -17.35 -8.40
N LYS A 32 -18.25 -16.37 -9.29
CA LYS A 32 -17.28 -15.27 -9.29
C LYS A 32 -17.86 -14.01 -8.67
N GLN A 33 -17.00 -13.19 -8.09
CA GLN A 33 -17.36 -11.93 -7.44
C GLN A 33 -17.00 -10.73 -8.33
N GLY A 34 -17.80 -9.69 -8.21
CA GLY A 34 -17.63 -8.37 -8.80
C GLY A 34 -18.17 -7.29 -7.86
N VAL A 35 -18.26 -6.06 -8.33
CA VAL A 35 -18.80 -4.93 -7.57
C VAL A 35 -19.76 -4.13 -8.46
N THR A 36 -20.93 -3.78 -7.91
CA THR A 36 -21.88 -2.86 -8.50
C THR A 36 -22.02 -1.62 -7.61
N ASN A 37 -22.44 -0.50 -8.19
CA ASN A 37 -22.88 0.65 -7.40
C ASN A 37 -24.32 0.42 -6.86
N ALA A 38 -24.85 1.40 -6.13
CA ALA A 38 -26.21 1.35 -5.57
C ALA A 38 -27.32 1.28 -6.65
N LYS A 39 -27.03 1.65 -7.89
CA LYS A 39 -27.95 1.57 -9.04
C LYS A 39 -27.76 0.28 -9.85
N ASP A 40 -27.06 -0.74 -9.26
CA ASP A 40 -26.74 -2.03 -9.88
C ASP A 40 -25.90 -1.94 -11.17
N VAL A 41 -25.25 -0.78 -11.42
CA VAL A 41 -24.28 -0.65 -12.51
C VAL A 41 -22.99 -1.34 -12.13
N VAL A 42 -22.49 -2.21 -13.02
CA VAL A 42 -21.24 -2.95 -12.80
C VAL A 42 -20.04 -1.99 -12.82
N ILE A 43 -19.31 -1.94 -11.71
CA ILE A 43 -18.03 -1.23 -11.57
C ILE A 43 -16.88 -2.21 -11.80
N ILE A 44 -16.94 -3.39 -11.17
CA ILE A 44 -15.95 -4.46 -11.29
C ILE A 44 -16.70 -5.70 -11.76
N PRO A 45 -16.34 -6.29 -12.92
CA PRO A 45 -17.03 -7.47 -13.43
C PRO A 45 -16.83 -8.70 -12.55
N CYS A 46 -17.81 -9.62 -12.56
CA CYS A 46 -17.77 -10.87 -11.81
C CYS A 46 -16.82 -11.90 -12.45
N VAL A 47 -15.50 -11.66 -12.29
CA VAL A 47 -14.42 -12.49 -12.86
C VAL A 47 -13.40 -12.93 -11.81
N TYR A 48 -13.58 -12.51 -10.56
CA TYR A 48 -12.65 -12.77 -9.44
C TYR A 48 -13.17 -13.91 -8.56
N ASP A 49 -12.24 -14.66 -7.96
CA ASP A 49 -12.56 -15.69 -6.99
C ASP A 49 -13.03 -15.07 -5.67
N SER A 50 -12.41 -13.95 -5.28
CA SER A 50 -12.87 -13.10 -4.18
C SER A 50 -12.52 -11.64 -4.41
N ILE A 51 -13.33 -10.75 -3.82
CA ILE A 51 -13.11 -9.30 -3.75
C ILE A 51 -13.39 -8.86 -2.32
N GLU A 52 -12.47 -8.10 -1.74
CA GLU A 52 -12.56 -7.52 -0.42
C GLU A 52 -12.20 -6.03 -0.49
N GLN A 53 -13.02 -5.17 0.09
CA GLN A 53 -12.68 -3.75 0.23
C GLN A 53 -11.69 -3.59 1.38
N ILE A 54 -10.45 -3.18 1.09
CA ILE A 54 -9.37 -3.03 2.07
C ILE A 54 -9.21 -1.59 2.57
N SER A 55 -9.80 -0.62 1.87
CA SER A 55 -9.83 0.79 2.27
C SER A 55 -10.94 1.53 1.53
N SER A 56 -11.14 2.82 1.83
CA SER A 56 -12.06 3.67 1.07
C SER A 56 -11.67 3.85 -0.41
N LYS A 57 -10.46 3.45 -0.80
CA LYS A 57 -9.92 3.67 -2.15
C LYS A 57 -9.69 2.39 -2.94
N TYR A 58 -9.56 1.22 -2.28
CA TYR A 58 -9.09 0.02 -2.92
C TYR A 58 -9.86 -1.23 -2.56
N TYR A 59 -9.97 -2.14 -3.54
CA TYR A 59 -10.36 -3.53 -3.39
C TYR A 59 -9.15 -4.43 -3.62
N ARG A 60 -8.98 -5.40 -2.73
CA ARG A 60 -8.11 -6.55 -2.92
C ARG A 60 -8.89 -7.61 -3.69
N THR A 61 -8.31 -8.11 -4.77
CA THR A 61 -8.92 -9.14 -5.62
C THR A 61 -8.09 -10.41 -5.62
N VAL A 62 -8.75 -11.55 -5.71
CA VAL A 62 -8.10 -12.85 -5.93
C VAL A 62 -8.60 -13.44 -7.24
N LYS A 63 -7.69 -13.89 -8.09
CA LYS A 63 -7.99 -14.58 -9.35
C LYS A 63 -6.93 -15.63 -9.61
N LYS A 64 -7.34 -16.89 -9.77
CA LYS A 64 -6.42 -18.04 -9.97
C LYS A 64 -5.33 -18.10 -8.88
N ASN A 65 -5.74 -17.97 -7.62
CA ASN A 65 -4.86 -17.96 -6.44
C ASN A 65 -3.80 -16.84 -6.44
N LYS A 66 -3.96 -15.79 -7.26
CA LYS A 66 -3.09 -14.62 -7.26
C LYS A 66 -3.87 -13.37 -6.84
N VAL A 67 -3.20 -12.54 -6.06
CA VAL A 67 -3.73 -11.30 -5.51
C VAL A 67 -3.44 -10.13 -6.43
N GLY A 68 -4.39 -9.20 -6.53
CA GLY A 68 -4.26 -7.92 -7.22
C GLY A 68 -4.99 -6.81 -6.46
N ILE A 69 -4.83 -5.57 -6.88
CA ILE A 69 -5.51 -4.39 -6.34
C ILE A 69 -6.23 -3.66 -7.46
N ILE A 70 -7.47 -3.30 -7.20
CA ILE A 70 -8.33 -2.46 -8.06
C ILE A 70 -8.78 -1.27 -7.23
N ASP A 71 -8.83 -0.08 -7.82
CA ASP A 71 -9.40 1.08 -7.15
C ASP A 71 -10.93 1.04 -7.15
N ILE A 72 -11.55 1.94 -6.38
CA ILE A 72 -13.03 2.01 -6.26
C ILE A 72 -13.75 2.33 -7.58
N SER A 73 -13.05 2.82 -8.60
CA SER A 73 -13.59 3.07 -9.94
C SER A 73 -13.56 1.84 -10.85
N GLY A 74 -12.93 0.75 -10.42
CA GLY A 74 -12.76 -0.47 -11.22
C GLY A 74 -11.47 -0.50 -12.03
N LYS A 75 -10.59 0.49 -11.89
CA LYS A 75 -9.27 0.50 -12.55
C LYS A 75 -8.30 -0.42 -11.83
N THR A 76 -7.65 -1.30 -12.57
CA THR A 76 -6.58 -2.14 -12.03
C THR A 76 -5.36 -1.28 -11.67
N VAL A 77 -4.97 -1.32 -10.40
CA VAL A 77 -3.74 -0.71 -9.87
C VAL A 77 -2.60 -1.72 -9.90
N ILE A 78 -2.84 -2.92 -9.37
CA ILE A 78 -1.87 -4.02 -9.39
C ILE A 78 -2.57 -5.27 -9.93
N SER A 79 -2.04 -5.85 -11.00
CA SER A 79 -2.59 -7.07 -11.60
C SER A 79 -2.46 -8.30 -10.69
N ASN A 80 -3.35 -9.29 -10.88
CA ASN A 80 -3.35 -10.55 -10.13
C ASN A 80 -2.15 -11.43 -10.52
N GLN A 81 -1.00 -11.20 -9.89
CA GLN A 81 0.24 -11.93 -10.15
C GLN A 81 1.04 -12.25 -8.87
N TYR A 82 0.66 -11.68 -7.74
CA TYR A 82 1.32 -11.81 -6.45
C TYR A 82 0.65 -12.88 -5.58
N GLU A 83 1.38 -13.44 -4.64
CA GLU A 83 0.87 -14.38 -3.63
C GLU A 83 0.15 -13.61 -2.53
N GLU A 84 0.68 -12.45 -2.18
CA GLU A 84 0.11 -11.55 -1.18
C GLU A 84 0.39 -10.10 -1.54
N ILE A 85 -0.53 -9.21 -1.15
CA ILE A 85 -0.38 -7.75 -1.22
C ILE A 85 -0.94 -7.16 0.06
N VAL A 86 -0.15 -6.35 0.75
CA VAL A 86 -0.51 -5.63 1.98
C VAL A 86 -0.24 -4.14 1.78
N GLN A 87 -1.22 -3.29 2.07
CA GLN A 87 -0.98 -1.85 2.09
C GLN A 87 -0.20 -1.49 3.36
N ILE A 88 1.03 -1.00 3.21
CA ILE A 88 1.93 -0.66 4.33
C ILE A 88 1.92 0.82 4.68
N SER A 89 1.44 1.67 3.77
CA SER A 89 1.25 3.10 3.99
C SER A 89 0.26 3.68 2.97
N GLU A 90 -0.02 4.98 3.05
CA GLU A 90 -0.88 5.64 2.05
C GLU A 90 -0.29 5.63 0.63
N LYS A 91 1.03 5.40 0.49
CA LYS A 91 1.76 5.48 -0.78
C LYS A 91 2.21 4.14 -1.33
N TYR A 92 2.28 3.08 -0.49
CA TYR A 92 2.95 1.84 -0.88
C TYR A 92 2.18 0.59 -0.49
N PHE A 93 2.28 -0.41 -1.37
CA PHE A 93 1.90 -1.79 -1.13
C PHE A 93 3.16 -2.66 -1.08
N GLN A 94 3.27 -3.50 -0.06
CA GLN A 94 4.21 -4.60 -0.02
C GLN A 94 3.61 -5.77 -0.79
N THR A 95 4.40 -6.39 -1.65
CA THR A 95 4.00 -7.53 -2.47
C THR A 95 4.87 -8.74 -2.17
N THR A 96 4.26 -9.94 -2.23
CA THR A 96 4.98 -11.20 -2.13
C THR A 96 4.88 -11.96 -3.45
N LYS A 97 6.00 -12.37 -4.00
CA LYS A 97 6.10 -13.21 -5.20
C LYS A 97 7.29 -14.14 -5.06
N ASP A 98 7.08 -15.44 -5.32
CA ASP A 98 8.10 -16.49 -5.18
C ASP A 98 8.76 -16.46 -3.78
N LYS A 99 7.93 -16.23 -2.74
CA LYS A 99 8.33 -16.05 -1.32
C LYS A 99 9.27 -14.87 -1.06
N LYS A 100 9.45 -13.97 -2.02
CA LYS A 100 10.25 -12.76 -1.87
C LYS A 100 9.36 -11.52 -1.83
N ILE A 101 9.83 -10.53 -1.09
CA ILE A 101 9.14 -9.27 -0.84
C ILE A 101 9.60 -8.21 -1.82
N GLY A 102 8.66 -7.39 -2.29
CA GLY A 102 8.88 -6.20 -3.11
C GLY A 102 7.96 -5.05 -2.68
N ILE A 103 8.14 -3.89 -3.27
CA ILE A 103 7.30 -2.69 -3.04
C ILE A 103 6.75 -2.19 -4.37
N VAL A 104 5.45 -1.88 -4.37
CA VAL A 104 4.73 -1.23 -5.48
C VAL A 104 4.07 0.03 -4.93
N ASP A 105 4.10 1.13 -5.68
CA ASP A 105 3.40 2.35 -5.29
C ASP A 105 1.88 2.28 -5.58
N ILE A 106 1.15 3.29 -5.11
CA ILE A 106 -0.32 3.39 -5.33
C ILE A 106 -0.72 3.58 -6.81
N ASN A 107 0.21 3.84 -7.72
CA ASN A 107 -0.02 3.95 -9.16
C ASN A 107 0.28 2.63 -9.89
N GLY A 108 0.76 1.61 -9.17
CA GLY A 108 1.13 0.31 -9.72
C GLY A 108 2.57 0.23 -10.25
N LYS A 109 3.39 1.28 -9.99
CA LYS A 109 4.81 1.26 -10.34
C LYS A 109 5.58 0.40 -9.34
N VAL A 110 6.37 -0.55 -9.84
CA VAL A 110 7.30 -1.32 -9.00
C VAL A 110 8.43 -0.40 -8.57
N ILE A 111 8.59 -0.23 -7.25
CA ILE A 111 9.65 0.55 -6.62
C ILE A 111 10.82 -0.37 -6.25
N VAL A 112 10.52 -1.51 -5.59
CA VAL A 112 11.52 -2.51 -5.21
C VAL A 112 11.07 -3.86 -5.73
N LEU A 113 11.95 -4.56 -6.44
CA LEU A 113 11.67 -5.88 -7.00
C LEU A 113 11.48 -6.94 -5.90
N ASN A 114 10.73 -8.01 -6.20
CA ASN A 114 10.53 -9.14 -5.29
C ASN A 114 11.78 -10.03 -5.26
N GLU A 115 12.80 -9.60 -4.55
CA GLU A 115 14.07 -10.31 -4.39
C GLU A 115 14.61 -10.35 -2.96
N TYR A 116 13.90 -9.71 -2.03
CA TYR A 116 14.29 -9.57 -0.63
C TYR A 116 13.50 -10.52 0.27
N ASP A 117 14.10 -10.91 1.39
CA ASP A 117 13.46 -11.74 2.42
C ASP A 117 12.52 -10.89 3.29
N SER A 118 12.88 -9.63 3.52
CA SER A 118 12.02 -8.63 4.17
C SER A 118 12.35 -7.23 3.69
N ILE A 119 11.34 -6.33 3.79
CA ILE A 119 11.47 -4.90 3.54
C ILE A 119 10.67 -4.17 4.62
N THR A 120 11.28 -3.16 5.22
CA THR A 120 10.63 -2.34 6.25
C THR A 120 10.79 -0.86 5.90
N GLN A 121 9.70 -0.12 5.84
CA GLN A 121 9.74 1.33 5.71
C GLN A 121 10.18 1.95 7.04
N ILE A 122 11.33 2.62 7.05
CA ILE A 122 11.91 3.23 8.26
C ILE A 122 11.72 4.75 8.33
N SER A 123 11.35 5.36 7.21
CA SER A 123 10.98 6.78 7.12
C SER A 123 10.14 7.04 5.87
N LEU A 124 9.83 8.31 5.60
CA LEU A 124 9.12 8.69 4.36
C LEU A 124 9.98 8.45 3.11
N ASP A 125 11.31 8.39 3.24
CA ASP A 125 12.26 8.38 2.13
C ASP A 125 13.01 7.05 1.97
N TYR A 126 12.98 6.16 3.00
CA TYR A 126 13.84 5.00 3.03
C TYR A 126 13.14 3.71 3.46
N PHE A 127 13.60 2.61 2.82
CA PHE A 127 13.30 1.25 3.24
C PHE A 127 14.60 0.53 3.59
N THR A 128 14.63 -0.20 4.71
CA THR A 128 15.63 -1.25 4.91
C THR A 128 15.18 -2.51 4.19
N THR A 129 16.13 -3.21 3.60
CA THR A 129 15.92 -4.48 2.90
C THR A 129 16.77 -5.56 3.56
N THR A 130 16.26 -6.78 3.67
CA THR A 130 17.05 -7.94 4.11
C THR A 130 17.13 -8.96 2.99
N LYS A 131 18.32 -9.44 2.70
CA LYS A 131 18.60 -10.48 1.72
C LYS A 131 19.76 -11.34 2.25
N ASP A 132 19.59 -12.67 2.28
CA ASP A 132 20.60 -13.59 2.77
C ASP A 132 21.12 -13.24 4.18
N ASN A 133 20.21 -12.88 5.09
CA ASN A 133 20.49 -12.41 6.47
C ASN A 133 21.35 -11.14 6.56
N LYS A 134 21.46 -10.37 5.46
CA LYS A 134 22.14 -9.07 5.45
C LYS A 134 21.17 -7.95 5.14
N THR A 135 21.38 -6.84 5.82
CA THR A 135 20.57 -5.62 5.70
C THR A 135 21.22 -4.64 4.74
N GLY A 136 20.39 -4.05 3.89
CA GLY A 136 20.72 -2.94 2.99
C GLY A 136 19.73 -1.79 3.16
N LEU A 137 19.91 -0.72 2.38
CA LEU A 137 19.06 0.46 2.36
C LEU A 137 18.72 0.83 0.91
N VAL A 138 17.43 1.09 0.65
CA VAL A 138 16.95 1.61 -0.64
C VAL A 138 16.12 2.87 -0.41
N ASP A 139 16.13 3.78 -1.38
CA ASP A 139 15.26 4.95 -1.36
C ASP A 139 13.86 4.63 -1.94
N THR A 140 12.97 5.60 -1.87
CA THR A 140 11.61 5.50 -2.40
C THR A 140 11.51 5.51 -3.93
N ASN A 141 12.63 5.65 -4.65
CA ASN A 141 12.73 5.48 -6.10
C ASN A 141 13.22 4.08 -6.48
N GLY A 142 13.63 3.28 -5.48
CA GLY A 142 14.18 1.94 -5.65
C GLY A 142 15.70 1.91 -5.87
N LYS A 143 16.39 3.07 -5.68
CA LYS A 143 17.85 3.13 -5.76
C LYS A 143 18.45 2.51 -4.50
N VAL A 144 19.35 1.55 -4.69
CA VAL A 144 20.14 0.99 -3.59
C VAL A 144 21.14 2.04 -3.12
N LEU A 145 21.03 2.44 -1.85
CA LEU A 145 21.90 3.41 -1.19
C LEU A 145 23.00 2.72 -0.40
N ILE A 146 22.66 1.62 0.27
CA ILE A 146 23.60 0.77 0.99
C ILE A 146 23.30 -0.68 0.60
N PRO A 147 24.28 -1.44 0.07
CA PRO A 147 24.07 -2.82 -0.33
C PRO A 147 23.81 -3.76 0.85
N ASN A 148 23.17 -4.92 0.62
CA ASN A 148 22.87 -5.93 1.65
C ASN A 148 24.15 -6.67 2.09
N GLU A 149 24.98 -5.99 2.87
CA GLU A 149 26.25 -6.49 3.40
C GLU A 149 26.38 -6.34 4.90
N TYR A 150 25.45 -5.65 5.54
CA TYR A 150 25.48 -5.31 6.96
C TYR A 150 24.62 -6.27 7.79
N ASP A 151 25.02 -6.46 9.05
CA ASP A 151 24.24 -7.25 10.00
C ASP A 151 23.02 -6.46 10.50
N ASP A 152 23.15 -5.12 10.56
CA ASP A 152 22.09 -4.21 10.97
C ASP A 152 22.30 -2.81 10.39
N ILE A 153 21.21 -2.12 10.07
CA ILE A 153 21.18 -0.71 9.66
C ILE A 153 20.03 -0.04 10.40
N SER A 154 20.31 1.02 11.13
CA SER A 154 19.30 1.83 11.82
C SER A 154 19.53 3.32 11.56
N MET A 155 18.44 4.06 11.31
CA MET A 155 18.49 5.50 11.11
C MET A 155 18.77 6.22 12.43
N VAL A 156 19.80 7.08 12.49
CA VAL A 156 20.15 7.88 13.67
C VAL A 156 19.90 9.37 13.48
N ALA A 157 19.89 9.83 12.23
CA ALA A 157 19.48 11.17 11.83
C ALA A 157 19.10 11.16 10.36
N VAL A 158 18.58 12.28 9.83
CA VAL A 158 18.32 12.43 8.39
C VAL A 158 19.61 12.18 7.62
N ASN A 159 19.54 11.27 6.62
CA ASN A 159 20.67 10.85 5.78
C ASN A 159 21.86 10.20 6.53
N ARG A 160 21.70 9.85 7.83
CA ARG A 160 22.74 9.23 8.63
C ARG A 160 22.26 7.92 9.27
N PHE A 161 23.01 6.88 9.05
CA PHE A 161 22.65 5.52 9.46
C PHE A 161 23.78 4.89 10.28
N LYS A 162 23.41 4.35 11.44
CA LYS A 162 24.29 3.45 12.19
C LYS A 162 24.28 2.11 11.48
N THR A 163 25.44 1.59 11.16
CA THR A 163 25.64 0.30 10.50
C THR A 163 26.43 -0.64 11.40
N LYS A 164 26.13 -1.94 11.33
CA LYS A 164 26.90 -3.00 11.98
C LYS A 164 27.34 -4.01 10.95
N LYS A 165 28.64 -4.33 10.86
CA LYS A 165 29.19 -5.34 9.95
C LYS A 165 30.27 -6.12 10.65
N ASN A 166 30.11 -7.45 10.76
CA ASN A 166 31.05 -8.36 11.45
C ASN A 166 31.38 -7.89 12.88
N GLY A 167 30.35 -7.50 13.63
CA GLY A 167 30.47 -6.99 15.01
C GLY A 167 30.97 -5.55 15.13
N LYS A 168 31.52 -4.94 14.08
CA LYS A 168 32.00 -3.56 14.09
C LYS A 168 30.84 -2.60 13.79
N VAL A 169 30.80 -1.49 14.51
CA VAL A 169 29.80 -0.43 14.34
C VAL A 169 30.44 0.75 13.64
N GLY A 170 29.69 1.33 12.68
CA GLY A 170 30.07 2.53 11.92
C GLY A 170 28.89 3.46 11.70
N ILE A 171 29.18 4.63 11.14
CA ILE A 171 28.17 5.57 10.63
C ILE A 171 28.31 5.66 9.12
N TYR A 172 27.20 5.52 8.42
CA TYR A 172 27.08 5.77 6.99
C TYR A 172 26.35 7.10 6.80
N ASP A 173 27.01 8.08 6.17
CA ASP A 173 26.44 9.41 5.91
C ASP A 173 26.23 9.57 4.40
N LEU A 174 24.96 9.66 3.96
CA LEU A 174 24.62 9.80 2.55
C LEU A 174 25.04 11.14 1.94
N ASN A 175 25.32 12.17 2.78
CA ASN A 175 25.76 13.45 2.27
C ASN A 175 27.27 13.47 1.90
N VAL A 176 28.03 12.49 2.40
CA VAL A 176 29.49 12.41 2.23
C VAL A 176 29.88 11.29 1.27
N ASN A 177 29.07 10.23 1.19
CA ASN A 177 29.36 8.99 0.44
C ASN A 177 28.62 8.89 -0.91
N GLN A 178 28.31 10.06 -1.53
CA GLN A 178 27.75 10.12 -2.90
C GLN A 178 28.84 10.21 -3.95
#